data_440ce94f2a5ffab6df815094c255983e
#
_entry.id   440ce94f2a5ffab6df815094c255983e
#
_cell.length_a   1.000
_cell.length_b   1.000
_cell.length_c   1.000
_cell.angle_alpha   90.00
_cell.angle_beta   90.00
_cell.angle_gamma   90.00
#
_symmetry.space_group_name_H-M   'P 1'
#
loop_
_entity.id
_entity.type
_entity.pdbx_description
1 polymer ?
#
loop_
_entity_poly.entity_id
_entity_poly.type
_entity_poly.pdbx_seq_one_letter_code
_entity_poly.pdbx_strand_id
1 'polypeptide(L)'
;MRSEDGLLEIGFMRTVFDSLGAGVLVTDTTGRLTACNPRAAQLLGRPRDQMLGHDLHDLIHRRRDGGTVPRSECGLMAVLDSDVPAEGTDELFLRGDGSLVPVIWAATPLRHEGRSEGAVVVFHDFSLHRDAAEQTAAYLAALEGLTARLTMVAEVSTVLISASDTPQMLHRLAGLLVPDMGDWAAVDLRTSEQTGEMRRVVVRTSGDQRAADALTGLLPPLPESTRSAAIQALRSAEPVLLDAEALAEQPDSQLARAHRDLFERLGGSCAVVVPLHTRRKVFGALTVARVDPAASYTEAEVFVLSDLARRAGLVMEAAELFEQQRHVAETMQRQLLTPLPQVDHLTMAARYRPAESAAEIGGDWYDSFLLSDGVLTMVIGDVVGHDLKAAAHMAEVRNMLRALAWDRTEPPSLIIRRLDEAMTHTSDAPMATCVFARIEGPEGGPRQLRWVNAGHPPPLLVTADGRTSFLEAGHGPLLGLSSALHLGLGWPDARADLPPRSTLLLYTDGLVESRTRDIEAGLDSLRRHASALADRDIEDFLDELLDRIDPSGDDVALLALRVPQTGVGAGDDEAPLQHAHNPAAPGRGAPGSRVEDTPVRDTSEPS
;
A
#
# COMPACT_ATOMS: atom_id res chain seq x y z
N MET A 1 24.68 -79.95 -50.92
CA MET A 1 24.75 -79.29 -49.59
C MET A 1 25.32 -77.87 -49.57
N ARG A 2 26.38 -77.47 -50.29
CA ARG A 2 26.90 -76.06 -50.30
C ARG A 2 26.02 -75.07 -51.04
N SER A 3 25.11 -75.48 -51.92
CA SER A 3 24.21 -74.56 -52.67
C SER A 3 22.93 -74.16 -51.92
N GLU A 4 22.44 -75.04 -51.01
CA GLU A 4 21.21 -74.76 -50.24
C GLU A 4 21.47 -73.85 -49.05
N ASP A 5 22.63 -73.96 -48.38
CA ASP A 5 23.03 -73.09 -47.26
C ASP A 5 23.22 -71.62 -47.78
N GLY A 6 23.78 -71.40 -48.94
CA GLY A 6 23.97 -70.11 -49.54
C GLY A 6 22.65 -69.43 -49.97
N LEU A 7 21.65 -70.19 -50.40
CA LEU A 7 20.32 -69.67 -50.72
C LEU A 7 19.51 -69.30 -49.45
N LEU A 8 19.67 -70.05 -48.35
CA LEU A 8 19.06 -69.73 -47.06
C LEU A 8 19.68 -68.48 -46.45
N GLU A 9 21.00 -68.30 -46.53
CA GLU A 9 21.73 -67.14 -46.03
C GLU A 9 21.36 -65.90 -46.79
N ILE A 10 21.24 -65.92 -48.14
CA ILE A 10 20.77 -64.81 -48.95
C ILE A 10 19.32 -64.47 -48.62
N GLY A 11 18.46 -65.46 -48.44
CA GLY A 11 17.06 -65.27 -48.04
C GLY A 11 16.93 -64.57 -46.69
N PHE A 12 17.74 -64.97 -45.71
CA PHE A 12 17.77 -64.37 -44.36
C PHE A 12 18.25 -62.96 -44.42
N MET A 13 19.36 -62.63 -45.08
CA MET A 13 19.90 -61.31 -45.21
C MET A 13 18.90 -60.36 -45.88
N ARG A 14 18.17 -60.84 -46.90
CA ARG A 14 17.10 -60.04 -47.51
C ARG A 14 15.95 -59.79 -46.57
N THR A 15 15.55 -60.75 -45.77
CA THR A 15 14.51 -60.56 -44.76
C THR A 15 14.93 -59.48 -43.71
N VAL A 16 16.18 -59.54 -43.24
CA VAL A 16 16.74 -58.55 -42.33
C VAL A 16 16.72 -57.14 -42.98
N PHE A 17 17.22 -57.04 -44.21
CA PHE A 17 17.23 -55.76 -44.94
C PHE A 17 15.82 -55.17 -45.13
N ASP A 18 14.84 -55.97 -45.48
CA ASP A 18 13.47 -55.59 -45.72
C ASP A 18 12.69 -55.26 -44.41
N SER A 19 13.10 -55.83 -43.27
CA SER A 19 12.45 -55.65 -41.96
C SER A 19 13.03 -54.47 -41.15
N LEU A 20 14.12 -53.82 -41.60
CA LEU A 20 14.71 -52.70 -40.90
C LEU A 20 13.73 -51.53 -40.81
N GLY A 21 13.57 -50.96 -39.62
CA GLY A 21 12.74 -49.78 -39.35
C GLY A 21 13.31 -48.48 -39.91
N ALA A 22 14.57 -48.47 -40.31
CA ALA A 22 15.24 -47.38 -40.99
C ALA A 22 15.14 -47.50 -42.52
N GLY A 23 15.14 -46.38 -43.22
CA GLY A 23 15.35 -46.37 -44.67
C GLY A 23 16.80 -46.77 -44.98
N VAL A 24 17.00 -47.77 -45.83
CA VAL A 24 18.35 -48.19 -46.29
C VAL A 24 18.43 -48.05 -47.80
N LEU A 25 19.46 -47.39 -48.24
CA LEU A 25 19.80 -47.18 -49.66
C LEU A 25 21.22 -47.69 -49.91
N VAL A 26 21.44 -48.38 -50.99
CA VAL A 26 22.78 -48.91 -51.40
C VAL A 26 23.10 -48.32 -52.78
N THR A 27 24.28 -47.73 -52.89
CA THR A 27 24.75 -47.18 -54.16
C THR A 27 25.94 -47.98 -54.72
N ASP A 28 26.17 -47.87 -55.98
CA ASP A 28 27.46 -48.23 -56.60
C ASP A 28 28.51 -47.11 -56.41
N THR A 29 29.71 -47.31 -56.90
CA THR A 29 30.83 -46.35 -56.82
C THR A 29 30.59 -45.06 -57.57
N THR A 30 29.56 -44.97 -58.42
CA THR A 30 29.17 -43.76 -59.17
C THR A 30 28.05 -42.98 -58.44
N GLY A 31 27.51 -43.51 -57.34
CA GLY A 31 26.40 -42.93 -56.58
C GLY A 31 25.02 -43.31 -57.10
N ARG A 32 24.93 -44.29 -58.03
CA ARG A 32 23.65 -44.79 -58.52
C ARG A 32 23.08 -45.84 -57.56
N LEU A 33 21.79 -45.74 -57.32
CA LEU A 33 21.08 -46.61 -56.39
C LEU A 33 20.99 -48.05 -56.95
N THR A 34 21.58 -49.01 -56.25
CA THR A 34 21.58 -50.44 -56.64
C THR A 34 20.56 -51.24 -55.83
N ALA A 35 20.30 -50.83 -54.56
CA ALA A 35 19.27 -51.43 -53.74
C ALA A 35 18.63 -50.41 -52.76
N CYS A 36 17.38 -50.64 -52.42
CA CYS A 36 16.69 -49.94 -51.32
C CYS A 36 15.74 -50.89 -50.63
N ASN A 37 15.57 -50.71 -49.33
CA ASN A 37 14.59 -51.48 -48.58
C ASN A 37 13.18 -50.91 -48.68
N PRO A 38 12.11 -51.63 -48.31
CA PRO A 38 10.74 -51.17 -48.36
C PRO A 38 10.52 -49.88 -47.51
N ARG A 39 11.24 -49.76 -46.42
CA ARG A 39 11.15 -48.59 -45.54
C ARG A 39 11.68 -47.31 -46.20
N ALA A 40 12.77 -47.41 -46.96
CA ALA A 40 13.27 -46.27 -47.75
C ALA A 40 12.26 -45.82 -48.81
N ALA A 41 11.66 -46.77 -49.51
CA ALA A 41 10.63 -46.46 -50.51
C ALA A 41 9.40 -45.78 -49.85
N GLN A 42 8.99 -46.24 -48.69
CA GLN A 42 7.89 -45.66 -47.93
C GLN A 42 8.22 -44.23 -47.43
N LEU A 43 9.39 -44.03 -46.82
CA LEU A 43 9.81 -42.73 -46.27
C LEU A 43 9.99 -41.68 -47.37
N LEU A 44 10.53 -42.10 -48.53
CA LEU A 44 10.73 -41.22 -49.68
C LEU A 44 9.48 -41.07 -50.55
N GLY A 45 8.41 -41.83 -50.29
CA GLY A 45 7.19 -41.78 -51.09
C GLY A 45 7.43 -42.11 -52.56
N ARG A 46 8.43 -42.98 -52.85
CA ARG A 46 8.81 -43.39 -54.22
C ARG A 46 8.85 -44.90 -54.34
N PRO A 47 8.19 -45.47 -55.36
CA PRO A 47 8.33 -46.86 -55.69
C PRO A 47 9.79 -47.27 -55.97
N ARG A 48 10.18 -48.44 -55.56
CA ARG A 48 11.56 -48.94 -55.68
C ARG A 48 12.08 -48.92 -57.14
N ASP A 49 11.25 -49.31 -58.09
CA ASP A 49 11.55 -49.33 -59.50
C ASP A 49 11.85 -47.92 -60.11
N GLN A 50 11.29 -46.87 -59.53
CA GLN A 50 11.56 -45.48 -59.87
C GLN A 50 12.83 -44.91 -59.24
N MET A 51 13.42 -45.60 -58.29
CA MET A 51 14.63 -45.17 -57.60
C MET A 51 15.88 -45.88 -58.10
N LEU A 52 15.78 -47.19 -58.38
CA LEU A 52 16.91 -47.98 -58.83
C LEU A 52 17.54 -47.48 -60.10
N GLY A 53 18.86 -47.45 -60.15
CA GLY A 53 19.64 -46.95 -61.29
C GLY A 53 19.75 -45.44 -61.41
N HIS A 54 19.01 -44.67 -60.59
CA HIS A 54 19.12 -43.21 -60.57
C HIS A 54 20.25 -42.76 -59.63
N ASP A 55 20.78 -41.59 -59.86
CA ASP A 55 21.75 -40.94 -59.00
C ASP A 55 21.08 -40.58 -57.66
N LEU A 56 21.63 -41.03 -56.55
CA LEU A 56 21.03 -40.84 -55.22
C LEU A 56 20.98 -39.35 -54.85
N HIS A 57 22.09 -38.61 -55.11
CA HIS A 57 22.17 -37.21 -54.79
C HIS A 57 21.10 -36.39 -55.52
N ASP A 58 20.95 -36.61 -56.81
CA ASP A 58 19.97 -35.89 -57.62
C ASP A 58 18.53 -36.27 -57.25
N LEU A 59 18.33 -37.48 -56.75
CA LEU A 59 17.03 -38.01 -56.41
C LEU A 59 16.45 -37.41 -55.15
N ILE A 60 17.28 -37.24 -54.09
CA ILE A 60 16.77 -36.95 -52.75
C ILE A 60 17.32 -35.68 -52.12
N HIS A 61 18.52 -35.20 -52.51
CA HIS A 61 19.18 -34.13 -51.73
C HIS A 61 18.74 -32.73 -52.17
N ARG A 62 18.17 -31.95 -51.23
CA ARG A 62 17.69 -30.59 -51.50
C ARG A 62 18.02 -29.67 -50.33
N ARG A 63 18.15 -28.38 -50.63
CA ARG A 63 18.22 -27.31 -49.63
C ARG A 63 16.81 -26.98 -49.09
N ARG A 64 16.75 -26.24 -47.99
CA ARG A 64 15.45 -25.78 -47.38
C ARG A 64 14.62 -24.91 -48.34
N ASP A 65 15.24 -24.19 -49.22
CA ASP A 65 14.58 -23.38 -50.25
C ASP A 65 14.12 -24.18 -51.45
N GLY A 66 14.32 -25.50 -51.44
CA GLY A 66 14.01 -26.42 -52.54
C GLY A 66 15.09 -26.50 -53.62
N GLY A 67 16.13 -25.68 -53.51
CA GLY A 67 17.26 -25.68 -54.43
C GLY A 67 18.10 -26.96 -54.38
N THR A 68 18.89 -27.24 -55.41
CA THR A 68 19.81 -28.37 -55.47
C THR A 68 21.05 -28.11 -54.61
N VAL A 69 21.50 -29.05 -53.83
CA VAL A 69 22.80 -29.03 -53.17
C VAL A 69 23.88 -29.31 -54.23
N PRO A 70 24.98 -28.54 -54.28
CA PRO A 70 26.09 -28.91 -55.16
C PRO A 70 26.67 -30.28 -54.77
N ARG A 71 27.01 -31.11 -55.79
CA ARG A 71 27.52 -32.47 -55.53
C ARG A 71 28.81 -32.49 -54.70
N SER A 72 29.64 -31.42 -54.84
CA SER A 72 30.84 -31.22 -54.02
C SER A 72 30.60 -30.89 -52.55
N GLU A 73 29.38 -30.47 -52.23
CA GLU A 73 28.97 -30.13 -50.84
C GLU A 73 28.14 -31.25 -50.19
N CYS A 74 27.92 -32.36 -50.94
CA CYS A 74 27.06 -33.46 -50.49
C CYS A 74 27.83 -34.47 -49.64
N GLY A 75 27.49 -34.57 -48.36
CA GLY A 75 28.11 -35.52 -47.42
C GLY A 75 27.95 -36.96 -47.87
N LEU A 76 26.81 -37.31 -48.51
CA LEU A 76 26.58 -38.66 -49.04
C LEU A 76 27.54 -39.02 -50.20
N MET A 77 27.87 -38.06 -51.05
CA MET A 77 28.80 -38.28 -52.13
C MET A 77 30.27 -38.30 -51.65
N ALA A 78 30.57 -37.52 -50.64
CA ALA A 78 31.92 -37.49 -50.05
C ALA A 78 32.36 -38.88 -49.49
N VAL A 79 31.42 -39.71 -49.09
CA VAL A 79 31.71 -41.11 -48.65
C VAL A 79 32.26 -41.98 -49.78
N LEU A 80 31.77 -41.78 -51.01
CA LEU A 80 32.24 -42.49 -52.21
C LEU A 80 33.64 -42.04 -52.64
N ASP A 81 33.95 -40.75 -52.47
CA ASP A 81 35.23 -40.15 -52.89
C ASP A 81 36.33 -40.40 -51.83
N SER A 82 35.99 -40.29 -50.54
CA SER A 82 36.95 -40.37 -49.44
C SER A 82 37.13 -41.79 -48.86
N ASP A 83 36.20 -42.69 -49.16
CA ASP A 83 36.11 -44.04 -48.54
C ASP A 83 36.06 -44.04 -47.00
N VAL A 84 35.53 -42.94 -46.40
CA VAL A 84 35.36 -42.71 -44.97
C VAL A 84 33.87 -42.55 -44.65
N PRO A 85 33.37 -43.20 -43.57
CA PRO A 85 31.98 -43.01 -43.13
C PRO A 85 31.67 -41.53 -42.88
N ALA A 86 30.44 -41.12 -43.17
CA ALA A 86 29.91 -39.76 -42.91
C ALA A 86 28.49 -39.87 -42.32
N GLU A 87 28.13 -38.86 -41.59
CA GLU A 87 26.79 -38.73 -41.00
C GLU A 87 26.29 -37.31 -41.10
N GLY A 88 24.98 -37.15 -41.11
CA GLY A 88 24.35 -35.85 -41.17
C GLY A 88 23.10 -35.82 -40.32
N THR A 89 22.88 -34.68 -39.71
CA THR A 89 21.68 -34.37 -38.92
C THR A 89 20.98 -33.13 -39.49
N ASP A 90 19.66 -33.12 -39.49
CA ASP A 90 18.81 -32.01 -39.98
C ASP A 90 18.97 -31.71 -41.50
N GLU A 91 19.28 -32.74 -42.31
CA GLU A 91 19.25 -32.64 -43.78
C GLU A 91 17.86 -32.91 -44.34
N LEU A 92 17.59 -32.43 -45.54
CA LEU A 92 16.30 -32.55 -46.18
C LEU A 92 16.35 -33.47 -47.39
N PHE A 93 15.57 -34.55 -47.35
CA PHE A 93 15.38 -35.42 -48.49
C PHE A 93 14.07 -35.13 -49.22
N LEU A 94 14.12 -35.14 -50.56
CA LEU A 94 12.99 -34.90 -51.43
C LEU A 94 12.15 -36.16 -51.59
N ARG A 95 10.88 -36.10 -51.23
CA ARG A 95 9.91 -37.14 -51.50
C ARG A 95 9.39 -37.14 -52.93
N GLY A 96 8.75 -38.24 -53.32
CA GLY A 96 8.16 -38.39 -54.66
C GLY A 96 7.03 -37.43 -54.96
N ASP A 97 6.35 -36.90 -53.96
CA ASP A 97 5.31 -35.90 -54.08
C ASP A 97 5.83 -34.44 -54.08
N GLY A 98 7.15 -34.25 -54.04
CA GLY A 98 7.79 -32.92 -53.99
C GLY A 98 7.93 -32.33 -52.59
N SER A 99 7.42 -32.98 -51.55
CA SER A 99 7.64 -32.53 -50.16
C SER A 99 9.06 -32.88 -49.69
N LEU A 100 9.52 -32.11 -48.65
CA LEU A 100 10.82 -32.31 -48.04
C LEU A 100 10.62 -33.01 -46.66
N VAL A 101 11.43 -34.01 -46.39
CA VAL A 101 11.46 -34.72 -45.12
C VAL A 101 12.81 -34.48 -44.44
N PRO A 102 12.81 -33.97 -43.18
CA PRO A 102 14.03 -33.87 -42.38
C PRO A 102 14.49 -35.25 -41.98
N VAL A 103 15.74 -35.54 -42.17
CA VAL A 103 16.32 -36.86 -41.89
C VAL A 103 17.61 -36.74 -41.10
N ILE A 104 17.87 -37.76 -40.29
CA ILE A 104 19.19 -38.09 -39.78
C ILE A 104 19.67 -39.25 -40.58
N TRP A 105 20.87 -39.19 -41.12
CA TRP A 105 21.46 -40.25 -41.93
C TRP A 105 22.91 -40.55 -41.54
N ALA A 106 23.31 -41.79 -41.80
CA ALA A 106 24.68 -42.23 -41.78
C ALA A 106 24.98 -43.02 -43.05
N ALA A 107 26.11 -42.76 -43.63
CA ALA A 107 26.60 -43.43 -44.82
C ALA A 107 27.94 -44.11 -44.53
N THR A 108 28.09 -45.36 -44.99
CA THR A 108 29.32 -46.12 -44.82
C THR A 108 29.75 -46.72 -46.17
N PRO A 109 31.06 -46.75 -46.49
CA PRO A 109 31.53 -47.43 -47.69
C PRO A 109 31.19 -48.91 -47.68
N LEU A 110 30.65 -49.42 -48.78
CA LEU A 110 30.43 -50.85 -49.00
C LEU A 110 31.70 -51.44 -49.61
N ARG A 111 32.36 -52.32 -48.88
CA ARG A 111 33.60 -52.94 -49.30
C ARG A 111 33.42 -54.47 -49.47
N HIS A 112 33.95 -54.96 -50.59
CA HIS A 112 34.08 -56.44 -50.84
C HIS A 112 35.51 -56.75 -51.23
N GLU A 113 36.11 -57.75 -50.60
CA GLU A 113 37.52 -58.11 -50.79
C GLU A 113 38.53 -56.96 -50.75
N GLY A 114 38.23 -55.95 -49.90
CA GLY A 114 39.09 -54.78 -49.73
C GLY A 114 38.93 -53.70 -50.82
N ARG A 115 38.03 -53.84 -51.76
CA ARG A 115 37.69 -52.86 -52.78
C ARG A 115 36.37 -52.20 -52.43
N SER A 116 36.30 -50.85 -52.65
CA SER A 116 35.04 -50.11 -52.50
C SER A 116 34.09 -50.50 -53.66
N GLU A 117 32.89 -50.94 -53.36
CA GLU A 117 31.83 -51.30 -54.30
C GLU A 117 30.67 -50.26 -54.29
N GLY A 118 30.75 -49.26 -53.41
CA GLY A 118 29.69 -48.24 -53.26
C GLY A 118 29.54 -47.76 -51.83
N ALA A 119 28.34 -47.37 -51.45
CA ALA A 119 28.01 -46.96 -50.10
C ALA A 119 26.63 -47.48 -49.64
N VAL A 120 26.51 -47.69 -48.35
CA VAL A 120 25.23 -47.96 -47.66
C VAL A 120 24.84 -46.71 -46.89
N VAL A 121 23.65 -46.17 -47.16
CA VAL A 121 23.06 -45.04 -46.47
C VAL A 121 21.89 -45.53 -45.65
N VAL A 122 21.92 -45.26 -44.33
CA VAL A 122 20.84 -45.54 -43.40
C VAL A 122 20.27 -44.19 -42.95
N PHE A 123 18.95 -44.02 -43.03
CA PHE A 123 18.33 -42.77 -42.64
C PHE A 123 17.01 -42.99 -41.89
N HIS A 124 16.68 -42.03 -41.03
CA HIS A 124 15.43 -41.95 -40.28
C HIS A 124 14.72 -40.62 -40.53
N ASP A 125 13.41 -40.66 -40.57
CA ASP A 125 12.57 -39.46 -40.56
C ASP A 125 12.67 -38.80 -39.18
N PHE A 126 13.08 -37.53 -39.15
CA PHE A 126 13.29 -36.77 -37.93
C PHE A 126 12.17 -35.75 -37.66
N SER A 127 11.11 -35.71 -38.47
CA SER A 127 10.01 -34.74 -38.38
C SER A 127 9.39 -34.67 -36.98
N LEU A 128 9.01 -35.82 -36.41
CA LEU A 128 8.38 -35.88 -35.11
C LEU A 128 9.24 -35.33 -33.97
N HIS A 129 10.55 -35.54 -34.02
CA HIS A 129 11.46 -35.06 -32.99
C HIS A 129 11.66 -33.55 -33.09
N ARG A 130 11.75 -33.03 -34.30
CA ARG A 130 11.88 -31.58 -34.54
C ARG A 130 10.62 -30.83 -34.11
N ASP A 131 9.45 -31.30 -34.50
CA ASP A 131 8.18 -30.66 -34.13
C ASP A 131 7.97 -30.69 -32.60
N ALA A 132 8.33 -31.79 -31.93
CA ALA A 132 8.29 -31.88 -30.47
C ALA A 132 9.26 -30.91 -29.78
N ALA A 133 10.48 -30.75 -30.34
CA ALA A 133 11.45 -29.79 -29.82
C ALA A 133 10.99 -28.34 -29.99
N GLU A 134 10.44 -27.97 -31.17
CA GLU A 134 9.87 -26.66 -31.42
C GLU A 134 8.67 -26.34 -30.51
N GLN A 135 7.78 -27.32 -30.31
CA GLN A 135 6.66 -27.17 -29.36
C GLN A 135 7.14 -27.01 -27.91
N THR A 136 8.15 -27.79 -27.51
CA THR A 136 8.72 -27.67 -26.16
C THR A 136 9.38 -26.30 -25.95
N ALA A 137 10.13 -25.81 -26.92
CA ALA A 137 10.75 -24.48 -26.86
C ALA A 137 9.70 -23.37 -26.76
N ALA A 138 8.64 -23.44 -27.57
CA ALA A 138 7.53 -22.49 -27.52
C ALA A 138 6.80 -22.53 -26.17
N TYR A 139 6.59 -23.72 -25.62
CA TYR A 139 5.97 -23.90 -24.32
C TYR A 139 6.83 -23.33 -23.18
N LEU A 140 8.14 -23.59 -23.20
CA LEU A 140 9.06 -23.03 -22.21
C LEU A 140 9.10 -21.50 -22.26
N ALA A 141 9.16 -20.91 -23.45
CA ALA A 141 9.13 -19.46 -23.62
C ALA A 141 7.82 -18.84 -23.09
N ALA A 142 6.68 -19.52 -23.32
CA ALA A 142 5.40 -19.10 -22.76
C ALA A 142 5.35 -19.17 -21.24
N LEU A 143 5.92 -20.25 -20.64
CA LEU A 143 6.04 -20.41 -19.19
C LEU A 143 6.96 -19.36 -18.56
N GLU A 144 8.10 -19.07 -19.16
CA GLU A 144 9.02 -18.02 -18.71
C GLU A 144 8.33 -16.65 -18.72
N GLY A 145 7.62 -16.32 -19.79
CA GLY A 145 6.84 -15.08 -19.87
C GLY A 145 5.73 -14.99 -18.81
N LEU A 146 5.03 -16.09 -18.53
CA LEU A 146 4.02 -16.15 -17.48
C LEU A 146 4.63 -15.96 -16.09
N THR A 147 5.75 -16.65 -15.84
CA THR A 147 6.46 -16.57 -14.55
C THR A 147 6.95 -15.16 -14.28
N ALA A 148 7.55 -14.50 -15.27
CA ALA A 148 7.99 -13.11 -15.15
C ALA A 148 6.82 -12.16 -14.79
N ARG A 149 5.67 -12.33 -15.43
CA ARG A 149 4.46 -11.55 -15.12
C ARG A 149 3.95 -11.78 -13.70
N LEU A 150 3.89 -13.04 -13.25
CA LEU A 150 3.44 -13.37 -11.91
C LEU A 150 4.40 -12.82 -10.85
N THR A 151 5.71 -12.86 -11.09
CA THR A 151 6.72 -12.28 -10.21
C THR A 151 6.53 -10.77 -10.09
N MET A 152 6.38 -10.06 -11.21
CA MET A 152 6.14 -8.61 -11.21
C MET A 152 4.86 -8.26 -10.43
N VAL A 153 3.76 -8.97 -10.65
CA VAL A 153 2.50 -8.74 -9.92
C VAL A 153 2.66 -8.99 -8.42
N ALA A 154 3.44 -10.01 -8.02
CA ALA A 154 3.71 -10.30 -6.62
C ALA A 154 4.58 -9.22 -5.97
N GLU A 155 5.64 -8.77 -6.64
CA GLU A 155 6.52 -7.69 -6.17
C GLU A 155 5.75 -6.38 -6.00
N VAL A 156 4.96 -5.99 -7.01
CA VAL A 156 4.11 -4.80 -6.91
C VAL A 156 3.10 -4.92 -5.77
N SER A 157 2.46 -6.08 -5.60
CA SER A 157 1.52 -6.30 -4.50
C SER A 157 2.19 -6.13 -3.14
N THR A 158 3.43 -6.61 -2.98
CA THR A 158 4.22 -6.46 -1.76
C THR A 158 4.55 -4.99 -1.50
N VAL A 159 4.96 -4.25 -2.53
CA VAL A 159 5.26 -2.81 -2.45
C VAL A 159 4.02 -1.99 -2.09
N LEU A 160 2.87 -2.32 -2.71
CA LEU A 160 1.61 -1.62 -2.45
C LEU A 160 1.15 -1.78 -0.99
N ILE A 161 1.38 -2.95 -0.37
CA ILE A 161 0.96 -3.24 1.01
C ILE A 161 1.96 -2.68 2.04
N SER A 162 3.26 -2.63 1.71
CA SER A 162 4.33 -2.26 2.64
C SER A 162 4.67 -0.77 2.69
N ALA A 163 4.07 0.04 1.82
CA ALA A 163 4.34 1.48 1.78
C ALA A 163 3.61 2.20 2.92
N SER A 164 4.32 3.09 3.61
CA SER A 164 3.80 3.87 4.73
C SER A 164 2.88 5.02 4.29
N ASP A 165 3.02 5.49 3.05
CA ASP A 165 2.20 6.56 2.49
C ASP A 165 1.98 6.40 0.98
N THR A 166 0.94 7.07 0.46
CA THR A 166 0.58 7.05 -0.96
C THR A 166 1.69 7.55 -1.90
N PRO A 167 2.38 8.68 -1.64
CA PRO A 167 3.50 9.12 -2.46
C PRO A 167 4.62 8.09 -2.56
N GLN A 168 5.06 7.53 -1.44
CA GLN A 168 6.12 6.51 -1.43
C GLN A 168 5.71 5.25 -2.19
N MET A 169 4.46 4.81 -2.04
CA MET A 169 3.89 3.69 -2.79
C MET A 169 3.99 3.92 -4.29
N LEU A 170 3.59 5.11 -4.79
CA LEU A 170 3.61 5.44 -6.20
C LEU A 170 5.03 5.58 -6.76
N HIS A 171 5.97 6.12 -5.98
CA HIS A 171 7.39 6.15 -6.35
C HIS A 171 7.96 4.74 -6.52
N ARG A 172 7.67 3.82 -5.60
CA ARG A 172 8.11 2.43 -5.68
C ARG A 172 7.45 1.70 -6.86
N LEU A 173 6.16 1.91 -7.08
CA LEU A 173 5.44 1.35 -8.23
C LEU A 173 6.10 1.78 -9.55
N ALA A 174 6.32 3.08 -9.74
CA ALA A 174 6.99 3.60 -10.93
C ALA A 174 8.42 3.05 -11.09
N GLY A 175 9.14 2.84 -9.98
CA GLY A 175 10.47 2.25 -9.97
C GLY A 175 10.52 0.77 -10.40
N LEU A 176 9.44 0.00 -10.16
CA LEU A 176 9.31 -1.38 -10.64
C LEU A 176 8.94 -1.45 -12.13
N LEU A 177 8.25 -0.42 -12.64
CA LEU A 177 7.84 -0.39 -14.04
C LEU A 177 8.94 0.07 -14.98
N VAL A 178 9.92 0.84 -14.48
CA VAL A 178 11.04 1.35 -15.26
C VAL A 178 12.34 0.65 -14.80
N PRO A 179 13.10 0.00 -15.71
CA PRO A 179 12.97 0.05 -17.18
C PRO A 179 12.10 -1.05 -17.83
N ASP A 180 11.61 -2.03 -17.10
CA ASP A 180 11.09 -3.29 -17.64
C ASP A 180 9.85 -3.12 -18.53
N MET A 181 8.96 -2.18 -18.16
CA MET A 181 7.72 -1.92 -18.91
C MET A 181 7.80 -0.68 -19.81
N GLY A 182 8.77 0.21 -19.56
CA GLY A 182 8.98 1.41 -20.36
C GLY A 182 10.22 2.18 -19.95
N ASP A 183 10.62 3.15 -20.75
CA ASP A 183 11.80 3.99 -20.50
C ASP A 183 11.53 5.05 -19.44
N TRP A 184 10.27 5.45 -19.29
CA TRP A 184 9.83 6.32 -18.21
C TRP A 184 8.37 6.07 -17.83
N ALA A 185 8.03 6.47 -16.60
CA ALA A 185 6.68 6.44 -16.06
C ALA A 185 6.36 7.75 -15.33
N ALA A 186 5.13 8.21 -15.40
CA ALA A 186 4.63 9.37 -14.68
C ALA A 186 3.28 9.06 -14.02
N VAL A 187 3.06 9.63 -12.82
CA VAL A 187 1.78 9.51 -12.10
C VAL A 187 1.22 10.89 -11.87
N ASP A 188 0.05 11.13 -12.40
CA ASP A 188 -0.73 12.36 -12.24
C ASP A 188 -1.97 12.06 -11.39
N LEU A 189 -2.09 12.70 -10.22
CA LEU A 189 -3.21 12.52 -9.31
C LEU A 189 -4.17 13.71 -9.34
N ARG A 190 -5.44 13.43 -9.10
CA ARG A 190 -6.45 14.44 -8.81
C ARG A 190 -6.39 14.78 -7.32
N THR A 191 -6.10 16.04 -6.99
CA THR A 191 -6.00 16.52 -5.59
C THR A 191 -7.33 17.01 -5.05
N SER A 192 -8.26 17.40 -5.92
CA SER A 192 -9.60 17.84 -5.54
C SER A 192 -10.63 17.40 -6.58
N GLU A 193 -11.71 16.78 -6.12
CA GLU A 193 -12.85 16.42 -6.99
C GLU A 193 -13.67 17.65 -7.39
N GLN A 194 -13.74 18.64 -6.51
CA GLN A 194 -14.56 19.85 -6.71
C GLN A 194 -13.91 20.84 -7.67
N THR A 195 -12.60 21.04 -7.58
CA THR A 195 -11.85 22.00 -8.40
C THR A 195 -11.22 21.36 -9.63
N GLY A 196 -11.18 20.02 -9.70
CA GLY A 196 -10.52 19.30 -10.78
C GLY A 196 -9.00 19.50 -10.80
N GLU A 197 -8.41 19.97 -9.70
CA GLU A 197 -6.97 20.18 -9.58
C GLU A 197 -6.20 18.87 -9.76
N MET A 198 -5.10 18.96 -10.50
CA MET A 198 -4.24 17.83 -10.82
C MET A 198 -2.82 18.10 -10.33
N ARG A 199 -2.12 17.04 -9.93
CA ARG A 199 -0.72 17.11 -9.51
C ARG A 199 0.06 15.94 -10.05
N ARG A 200 1.19 16.21 -10.68
CA ARG A 200 2.18 15.19 -11.04
C ARG A 200 3.02 14.87 -9.82
N VAL A 201 2.84 13.67 -9.26
CA VAL A 201 3.47 13.27 -8.00
C VAL A 201 4.74 12.47 -8.21
N VAL A 202 4.84 11.75 -9.34
CA VAL A 202 5.99 10.90 -9.66
C VAL A 202 6.33 11.07 -11.14
N VAL A 203 7.62 11.20 -11.44
CA VAL A 203 8.21 10.95 -12.76
C VAL A 203 9.44 10.07 -12.54
N ARG A 204 9.44 8.90 -13.16
CA ARG A 204 10.56 7.95 -13.12
C ARG A 204 11.09 7.72 -14.52
N THR A 205 12.42 7.72 -14.69
CA THR A 205 13.06 7.46 -15.99
C THR A 205 14.29 6.59 -15.82
N SER A 206 14.62 5.85 -16.88
CA SER A 206 15.91 5.14 -17.00
C SER A 206 17.07 6.09 -17.32
N GLY A 207 16.78 7.35 -17.71
CA GLY A 207 17.74 8.41 -18.01
C GLY A 207 18.08 9.33 -16.83
N ASP A 208 18.10 10.65 -17.07
CA ASP A 208 18.39 11.66 -16.04
C ASP A 208 17.21 11.87 -15.08
N GLN A 209 17.28 11.21 -13.94
CA GLN A 209 16.23 11.29 -12.91
C GLN A 209 16.09 12.70 -12.31
N ARG A 210 17.17 13.49 -12.21
CA ARG A 210 17.08 14.87 -11.69
C ARG A 210 16.28 15.78 -12.61
N ALA A 211 16.44 15.61 -13.93
CA ALA A 211 15.64 16.33 -14.90
C ALA A 211 14.17 15.88 -14.87
N ALA A 212 13.91 14.61 -14.60
CA ALA A 212 12.58 14.06 -14.46
C ALA A 212 11.88 14.57 -13.18
N ASP A 213 12.57 14.63 -12.05
CA ASP A 213 12.02 15.15 -10.78
C ASP A 213 11.56 16.60 -10.88
N ALA A 214 12.22 17.41 -11.72
CA ALA A 214 11.82 18.79 -11.99
C ALA A 214 10.48 18.92 -12.76
N LEU A 215 9.94 17.82 -13.28
CA LEU A 215 8.64 17.77 -13.97
C LEU A 215 7.47 17.46 -13.03
N THR A 216 7.75 17.18 -11.76
CA THR A 216 6.71 17.01 -10.73
C THR A 216 6.15 18.35 -10.30
N GLY A 217 4.90 18.39 -9.83
CA GLY A 217 4.27 19.60 -9.33
C GLY A 217 2.80 19.73 -9.71
N LEU A 218 2.25 20.92 -9.48
CA LEU A 218 0.88 21.25 -9.84
C LEU A 218 0.70 21.25 -11.36
N LEU A 219 -0.39 20.67 -11.81
CA LEU A 219 -0.81 20.64 -13.20
C LEU A 219 -2.07 21.51 -13.38
N PRO A 220 -2.35 21.96 -14.60
CA PRO A 220 -3.62 22.59 -14.91
C PRO A 220 -4.80 21.66 -14.55
N PRO A 221 -5.95 22.23 -14.16
CA PRO A 221 -7.13 21.44 -13.77
C PRO A 221 -7.66 20.63 -14.95
N LEU A 222 -8.35 19.53 -14.62
CA LEU A 222 -8.97 18.66 -15.61
C LEU A 222 -10.02 19.46 -16.41
N PRO A 223 -9.89 19.58 -17.74
CA PRO A 223 -10.81 20.37 -18.55
C PRO A 223 -12.19 19.69 -18.63
N GLU A 224 -13.26 20.48 -18.80
CA GLU A 224 -14.64 19.94 -18.92
C GLU A 224 -14.80 19.08 -20.19
N SER A 225 -14.12 19.43 -21.29
CA SER A 225 -14.10 18.67 -22.54
C SER A 225 -12.70 18.62 -23.11
N THR A 226 -12.35 17.52 -23.78
CA THR A 226 -11.06 17.33 -24.43
C THR A 226 -11.13 16.22 -25.47
N ARG A 227 -10.30 16.30 -26.50
CA ARG A 227 -10.05 15.22 -27.47
C ARG A 227 -8.82 14.40 -27.10
N SER A 228 -8.00 14.91 -26.18
CA SER A 228 -6.80 14.22 -25.76
C SER A 228 -7.13 12.84 -25.17
N ALA A 229 -6.65 11.79 -25.80
CA ALA A 229 -6.87 10.41 -25.37
C ALA A 229 -6.31 10.17 -23.96
N ALA A 230 -5.15 10.76 -23.63
CA ALA A 230 -4.56 10.66 -22.29
C ALA A 230 -5.48 11.22 -21.18
N ILE A 231 -6.19 12.32 -21.47
CA ILE A 231 -7.14 12.90 -20.52
C ILE A 231 -8.47 12.14 -20.53
N GLN A 232 -8.83 11.54 -21.66
CA GLN A 232 -10.02 10.69 -21.73
C GLN A 232 -9.89 9.46 -20.82
N ALA A 233 -8.71 8.86 -20.68
CA ALA A 233 -8.45 7.78 -19.75
C ALA A 233 -8.84 8.13 -18.30
N LEU A 234 -8.61 9.39 -17.88
CA LEU A 234 -9.02 9.88 -16.55
C LEU A 234 -10.53 9.97 -16.36
N ARG A 235 -11.31 10.02 -17.44
CA ARG A 235 -12.77 10.14 -17.42
C ARG A 235 -13.49 8.82 -17.60
N SER A 236 -13.01 8.01 -18.56
CA SER A 236 -13.63 6.73 -18.91
C SER A 236 -13.28 5.60 -17.97
N ALA A 237 -12.24 5.77 -17.14
CA ALA A 237 -11.61 4.70 -16.37
C ALA A 237 -11.12 3.51 -17.22
N GLU A 238 -10.86 3.77 -18.51
CA GLU A 238 -10.37 2.78 -19.48
C GLU A 238 -8.92 3.10 -19.86
N PRO A 239 -8.07 2.09 -20.11
CA PRO A 239 -6.72 2.31 -20.58
C PRO A 239 -6.72 2.88 -21.99
N VAL A 240 -5.77 3.75 -22.29
CA VAL A 240 -5.59 4.34 -23.60
C VAL A 240 -4.16 4.10 -24.08
N LEU A 241 -4.05 3.57 -25.30
CA LEU A 241 -2.78 3.45 -26.00
C LEU A 241 -2.54 4.71 -26.85
N LEU A 242 -1.39 5.33 -26.66
CA LEU A 242 -0.92 6.48 -27.43
C LEU A 242 0.16 5.99 -28.40
N ASP A 243 -0.14 6.04 -29.67
CA ASP A 243 0.83 5.84 -30.74
C ASP A 243 1.46 7.17 -31.20
N ALA A 244 2.35 7.11 -32.17
CA ALA A 244 3.02 8.29 -32.69
C ALA A 244 2.05 9.32 -33.31
N GLU A 245 0.91 8.88 -33.87
CA GLU A 245 -0.11 9.75 -34.42
C GLU A 245 -0.87 10.51 -33.32
N ALA A 246 -1.30 9.80 -32.32
CA ALA A 246 -1.96 10.40 -31.13
C ALA A 246 -1.03 11.37 -30.37
N LEU A 247 0.26 11.06 -30.28
CA LEU A 247 1.26 11.94 -29.69
C LEU A 247 1.56 13.19 -30.53
N ALA A 248 1.33 13.14 -31.87
CA ALA A 248 1.51 14.27 -32.78
C ALA A 248 0.31 15.22 -32.80
N GLU A 249 -0.86 14.85 -32.28
CA GLU A 249 -2.04 15.70 -32.23
C GLU A 249 -1.79 16.99 -31.44
N GLN A 250 -2.37 18.10 -31.88
CA GLN A 250 -2.23 19.38 -31.17
C GLN A 250 -3.03 19.38 -29.88
N PRO A 251 -2.43 19.81 -28.75
CA PRO A 251 -3.11 19.85 -27.46
C PRO A 251 -4.25 20.87 -27.47
N ASP A 252 -5.43 20.44 -27.06
CA ASP A 252 -6.65 21.22 -27.03
C ASP A 252 -6.91 21.89 -25.66
N SER A 253 -6.06 21.64 -24.68
CA SER A 253 -6.19 22.17 -23.32
C SER A 253 -4.81 22.44 -22.69
N GLN A 254 -4.80 23.18 -21.57
CA GLN A 254 -3.56 23.43 -20.83
C GLN A 254 -2.99 22.13 -20.22
N LEU A 255 -3.85 21.22 -19.75
CA LEU A 255 -3.42 19.93 -19.23
C LEU A 255 -2.82 19.05 -20.34
N ALA A 256 -3.44 19.03 -21.53
CA ALA A 256 -2.90 18.32 -22.69
C ALA A 256 -1.52 18.87 -23.11
N ARG A 257 -1.30 20.20 -23.00
CA ARG A 257 0.04 20.78 -23.20
C ARG A 257 1.06 20.31 -22.18
N ALA A 258 0.68 20.27 -20.88
CA ALA A 258 1.58 19.79 -19.83
C ALA A 258 1.95 18.30 -19.99
N HIS A 259 1.04 17.49 -20.56
CA HIS A 259 1.37 16.11 -20.95
C HIS A 259 2.31 16.08 -22.15
N ARG A 260 2.08 16.89 -23.18
CA ARG A 260 2.98 16.98 -24.33
C ARG A 260 4.39 17.41 -23.91
N ASP A 261 4.54 18.43 -23.07
CA ASP A 261 5.83 18.88 -22.54
C ASP A 261 6.61 17.74 -21.86
N LEU A 262 5.91 16.80 -21.24
CA LEU A 262 6.52 15.61 -20.65
C LEU A 262 7.16 14.72 -21.73
N PHE A 263 6.42 14.43 -22.81
CA PHE A 263 6.94 13.63 -23.94
C PHE A 263 8.06 14.35 -24.68
N GLU A 264 8.00 15.67 -24.84
CA GLU A 264 9.04 16.46 -25.49
C GLU A 264 10.35 16.42 -24.70
N ARG A 265 10.29 16.42 -23.37
CA ARG A 265 11.47 16.42 -22.49
C ARG A 265 12.06 15.04 -22.25
N LEU A 266 11.24 14.01 -22.08
CA LEU A 266 11.68 12.65 -21.80
C LEU A 266 11.80 11.78 -23.05
N GLY A 267 11.24 12.24 -24.18
CA GLY A 267 11.04 11.44 -25.36
C GLY A 267 9.84 10.52 -25.24
N GLY A 268 9.45 9.90 -26.31
CA GLY A 268 8.38 8.89 -26.34
C GLY A 268 7.82 8.73 -27.74
N SER A 269 7.81 7.49 -28.22
CA SER A 269 7.21 7.11 -29.50
C SER A 269 5.86 6.45 -29.32
N CYS A 270 5.65 5.80 -28.19
CA CYS A 270 4.36 5.24 -27.77
C CYS A 270 4.24 5.25 -26.26
N ALA A 271 3.00 5.26 -25.76
CA ALA A 271 2.72 5.20 -24.33
C ALA A 271 1.39 4.49 -24.05
N VAL A 272 1.27 3.98 -22.83
CA VAL A 272 0.00 3.51 -22.26
C VAL A 272 -0.36 4.42 -21.10
N VAL A 273 -1.57 4.94 -21.12
CA VAL A 273 -2.16 5.70 -20.01
C VAL A 273 -3.21 4.80 -19.36
N VAL A 274 -2.97 4.42 -18.11
CA VAL A 274 -3.89 3.58 -17.33
C VAL A 274 -4.45 4.37 -16.15
N PRO A 275 -5.76 4.39 -15.93
CA PRO A 275 -6.35 5.09 -14.82
C PRO A 275 -6.07 4.38 -13.50
N LEU A 276 -5.69 5.13 -12.49
CA LEU A 276 -5.65 4.70 -11.09
C LEU A 276 -7.06 4.82 -10.52
N HIS A 277 -7.80 3.72 -10.48
CA HIS A 277 -9.22 3.79 -10.17
C HIS A 277 -9.74 2.61 -9.35
N THR A 278 -10.88 2.84 -8.70
CA THR A 278 -11.77 1.82 -8.15
C THR A 278 -13.11 1.86 -8.89
N ARG A 279 -14.10 1.08 -8.43
CA ARG A 279 -15.46 1.18 -8.98
C ARG A 279 -16.13 2.52 -8.68
N ARG A 280 -15.66 3.26 -7.69
CA ARG A 280 -16.30 4.48 -7.18
C ARG A 280 -15.60 5.75 -7.63
N LYS A 281 -14.28 5.70 -7.83
CA LYS A 281 -13.46 6.90 -7.96
C LYS A 281 -12.27 6.66 -8.89
N VAL A 282 -11.92 7.70 -9.66
CA VAL A 282 -10.66 7.79 -10.41
C VAL A 282 -9.75 8.76 -9.66
N PHE A 283 -8.67 8.24 -9.12
CA PHE A 283 -7.67 9.01 -8.35
C PHE A 283 -6.72 9.79 -9.27
N GLY A 284 -6.44 9.25 -10.44
CA GLY A 284 -5.48 9.80 -11.38
C GLY A 284 -5.17 8.84 -12.50
N ALA A 285 -4.01 9.03 -13.12
CA ALA A 285 -3.50 8.15 -14.16
C ALA A 285 -2.02 7.87 -13.99
N LEU A 286 -1.64 6.67 -14.40
CA LEU A 286 -0.26 6.23 -14.60
C LEU A 286 0.00 6.20 -16.11
N THR A 287 1.02 6.93 -16.55
CA THR A 287 1.52 6.91 -17.92
C THR A 287 2.84 6.15 -17.94
N VAL A 288 2.98 5.18 -18.84
CA VAL A 288 4.23 4.45 -19.09
C VAL A 288 4.56 4.59 -20.58
N ALA A 289 5.77 4.99 -20.92
CA ALA A 289 6.15 5.30 -22.28
C ALA A 289 7.47 4.64 -22.70
N ARG A 290 7.58 4.35 -23.99
CA ARG A 290 8.78 3.85 -24.67
C ARG A 290 9.30 4.89 -25.65
N VAL A 291 10.61 5.01 -25.71
CA VAL A 291 11.31 5.99 -26.57
C VAL A 291 11.63 5.39 -27.94
N ASP A 292 11.87 4.08 -28.03
CA ASP A 292 12.17 3.40 -29.29
C ASP A 292 10.96 3.45 -30.24
N PRO A 293 11.09 4.04 -31.45
CA PRO A 293 10.01 4.10 -32.44
C PRO A 293 9.52 2.74 -32.96
N ALA A 294 10.35 1.70 -32.85
CA ALA A 294 9.97 0.34 -33.25
C ALA A 294 9.21 -0.42 -32.13
N ALA A 295 9.22 0.10 -30.91
CA ALA A 295 8.52 -0.51 -29.79
C ALA A 295 7.03 -0.16 -29.79
N SER A 296 6.19 -1.15 -29.49
CA SER A 296 4.75 -0.98 -29.26
C SER A 296 4.35 -1.76 -28.02
N TYR A 297 3.20 -1.40 -27.44
CA TYR A 297 2.64 -2.17 -26.33
C TYR A 297 1.70 -3.25 -26.84
N THR A 298 1.87 -4.46 -26.34
CA THR A 298 0.97 -5.59 -26.57
C THR A 298 -0.28 -5.47 -25.68
N GLU A 299 -1.39 -6.09 -26.09
CA GLU A 299 -2.60 -6.18 -25.24
C GLU A 299 -2.31 -6.79 -23.87
N ALA A 300 -1.39 -7.75 -23.82
CA ALA A 300 -0.98 -8.38 -22.56
C ALA A 300 -0.24 -7.42 -21.62
N GLU A 301 0.58 -6.53 -22.12
CA GLU A 301 1.27 -5.50 -21.32
C GLU A 301 0.28 -4.42 -20.85
N VAL A 302 -0.63 -3.99 -21.72
CA VAL A 302 -1.71 -3.07 -21.33
C VAL A 302 -2.57 -3.67 -20.22
N PHE A 303 -2.90 -4.97 -20.31
CA PHE A 303 -3.64 -5.67 -19.27
C PHE A 303 -2.88 -5.69 -17.93
N VAL A 304 -1.58 -6.00 -17.93
CA VAL A 304 -0.75 -5.99 -16.73
C VAL A 304 -0.71 -4.59 -16.11
N LEU A 305 -0.42 -3.56 -16.90
CA LEU A 305 -0.38 -2.17 -16.41
C LEU A 305 -1.74 -1.74 -15.83
N SER A 306 -2.84 -2.14 -16.45
CA SER A 306 -4.20 -1.85 -15.97
C SER A 306 -4.51 -2.57 -14.66
N ASP A 307 -4.10 -3.84 -14.50
CA ASP A 307 -4.29 -4.57 -13.23
C ASP A 307 -3.47 -3.94 -12.09
N LEU A 308 -2.23 -3.55 -12.36
CA LEU A 308 -1.37 -2.88 -11.39
C LEU A 308 -1.93 -1.50 -10.99
N ALA A 309 -2.38 -0.72 -11.96
CA ALA A 309 -3.01 0.59 -11.71
C ALA A 309 -4.31 0.45 -10.88
N ARG A 310 -5.14 -0.55 -11.18
CA ARG A 310 -6.34 -0.86 -10.40
C ARG A 310 -6.01 -1.27 -8.96
N ARG A 311 -4.99 -2.09 -8.75
CA ARG A 311 -4.51 -2.46 -7.39
C ARG A 311 -4.02 -1.24 -6.62
N ALA A 312 -3.23 -0.37 -7.26
CA ALA A 312 -2.81 0.89 -6.66
C ALA A 312 -4.01 1.76 -6.28
N GLY A 313 -5.03 1.87 -7.15
CA GLY A 313 -6.28 2.56 -6.86
C GLY A 313 -7.00 2.02 -5.61
N LEU A 314 -7.06 0.69 -5.44
CA LEU A 314 -7.67 0.07 -4.27
C LEU A 314 -6.91 0.40 -2.97
N VAL A 315 -5.58 0.40 -3.00
CA VAL A 315 -4.76 0.77 -1.84
C VAL A 315 -4.93 2.25 -1.50
N MET A 316 -5.02 3.12 -2.52
CA MET A 316 -5.28 4.56 -2.33
C MET A 316 -6.66 4.80 -1.71
N GLU A 317 -7.70 4.08 -2.15
CA GLU A 317 -9.04 4.18 -1.55
C GLU A 317 -9.03 3.74 -0.08
N ALA A 318 -8.34 2.64 0.23
CA ALA A 318 -8.21 2.16 1.60
C ALA A 318 -7.47 3.17 2.49
N ALA A 319 -6.37 3.76 1.99
CA ALA A 319 -5.63 4.79 2.70
C ALA A 319 -6.48 6.06 2.93
N GLU A 320 -7.24 6.52 1.93
CA GLU A 320 -8.12 7.69 2.05
C GLU A 320 -9.24 7.45 3.08
N LEU A 321 -9.88 6.28 3.04
CA LEU A 321 -10.91 5.89 4.01
C LEU A 321 -10.35 5.84 5.43
N PHE A 322 -9.16 5.30 5.57
CA PHE A 322 -8.47 5.22 6.86
C PHE A 322 -8.16 6.62 7.42
N GLU A 323 -7.63 7.51 6.60
CA GLU A 323 -7.39 8.91 7.00
C GLU A 323 -8.68 9.66 7.34
N GLN A 324 -9.77 9.42 6.61
CA GLN A 324 -11.07 9.99 6.93
C GLN A 324 -11.59 9.48 8.28
N GLN A 325 -11.49 8.19 8.55
CA GLN A 325 -11.87 7.61 9.84
C GLN A 325 -11.03 8.20 10.97
N ARG A 326 -9.70 8.30 10.78
CA ARG A 326 -8.79 8.92 11.74
C ARG A 326 -9.18 10.37 12.02
N HIS A 327 -9.42 11.16 10.98
CA HIS A 327 -9.80 12.57 11.14
C HIS A 327 -11.13 12.75 11.89
N VAL A 328 -12.13 11.90 11.60
CA VAL A 328 -13.40 11.89 12.34
C VAL A 328 -13.15 11.53 13.81
N ALA A 329 -12.33 10.52 14.06
CA ALA A 329 -11.94 10.09 15.39
C ALA A 329 -11.26 11.20 16.18
N GLU A 330 -10.23 11.83 15.62
CA GLU A 330 -9.52 12.96 16.24
C GLU A 330 -10.44 14.17 16.50
N THR A 331 -11.36 14.45 15.58
CA THR A 331 -12.31 15.55 15.73
C THR A 331 -13.31 15.27 16.86
N MET A 332 -13.82 14.05 16.93
CA MET A 332 -14.70 13.62 18.03
C MET A 332 -13.95 13.71 19.37
N GLN A 333 -12.75 13.19 19.45
CA GLN A 333 -11.91 13.23 20.64
C GLN A 333 -11.68 14.67 21.15
N ARG A 334 -11.28 15.58 20.23
CA ARG A 334 -11.11 17.01 20.59
C ARG A 334 -12.40 17.67 21.08
N GLN A 335 -13.56 17.32 20.52
CA GLN A 335 -14.85 17.84 20.98
C GLN A 335 -15.31 17.23 22.30
N LEU A 336 -14.83 16.04 22.63
CA LEU A 336 -15.09 15.39 23.92
C LEU A 336 -14.24 15.98 25.05
N LEU A 337 -13.08 16.60 24.76
CA LEU A 337 -12.29 17.29 25.77
C LEU A 337 -12.92 18.64 26.10
N THR A 338 -13.06 18.90 27.39
CA THR A 338 -13.74 20.10 27.88
C THR A 338 -12.73 21.25 27.99
N PRO A 339 -13.08 22.50 27.56
CA PRO A 339 -12.25 23.65 27.83
C PRO A 339 -12.13 23.89 29.33
N LEU A 340 -10.91 24.20 29.79
CA LEU A 340 -10.64 24.45 31.20
C LEU A 340 -11.35 25.73 31.66
N PRO A 341 -11.98 25.71 32.85
CA PRO A 341 -12.58 26.91 33.40
C PRO A 341 -11.49 27.91 33.81
N GLN A 342 -11.74 29.17 33.58
CA GLN A 342 -10.89 30.23 34.14
C GLN A 342 -11.32 30.49 35.58
N VAL A 343 -10.42 30.28 36.51
CA VAL A 343 -10.64 30.53 37.93
C VAL A 343 -9.59 31.51 38.39
N ASP A 344 -10.05 32.63 38.91
CA ASP A 344 -9.16 33.69 39.38
C ASP A 344 -8.10 33.13 40.34
N HIS A 345 -6.86 33.51 40.09
CA HIS A 345 -5.67 33.10 40.86
C HIS A 345 -5.21 31.64 40.77
N LEU A 346 -5.83 30.79 39.91
CA LEU A 346 -5.35 29.43 39.65
C LEU A 346 -4.98 29.30 38.16
N THR A 347 -3.78 28.84 37.88
CA THR A 347 -3.37 28.57 36.48
C THR A 347 -3.52 27.09 36.20
N MET A 348 -4.22 26.76 35.12
CA MET A 348 -4.45 25.38 34.71
C MET A 348 -3.99 25.19 33.26
N ALA A 349 -3.44 24.03 33.01
CA ALA A 349 -3.10 23.59 31.66
C ALA A 349 -3.45 22.11 31.48
N ALA A 350 -3.77 21.72 30.25
CA ALA A 350 -4.01 20.32 29.91
C ALA A 350 -3.38 19.99 28.58
N ARG A 351 -2.98 18.74 28.42
CA ARG A 351 -2.49 18.17 27.16
C ARG A 351 -3.15 16.83 26.92
N TYR A 352 -3.37 16.55 25.66
CA TYR A 352 -3.83 15.24 25.20
C TYR A 352 -2.99 14.83 23.98
N ARG A 353 -2.40 13.66 24.03
CA ARG A 353 -1.66 13.06 22.93
C ARG A 353 -2.28 11.71 22.59
N PRO A 354 -2.89 11.56 21.41
CA PRO A 354 -3.44 10.27 20.98
C PRO A 354 -2.32 9.26 20.72
N ALA A 355 -2.65 7.97 20.83
CA ALA A 355 -1.79 6.85 20.46
C ALA A 355 -1.34 6.95 18.98
N GLU A 356 -0.15 6.44 18.67
CA GLU A 356 0.39 6.47 17.29
C GLU A 356 -0.37 5.56 16.32
N SER A 357 -1.15 4.60 16.79
CA SER A 357 -1.93 3.72 15.93
C SER A 357 -3.17 4.46 15.42
N ALA A 358 -3.18 4.70 14.13
CA ALA A 358 -4.01 5.66 13.41
C ALA A 358 -5.53 5.36 13.34
N ALA A 359 -6.02 4.30 13.99
CA ALA A 359 -7.45 3.94 14.03
C ALA A 359 -8.02 3.87 15.46
N GLU A 360 -7.20 4.15 16.46
CA GLU A 360 -7.56 4.00 17.86
C GLU A 360 -8.00 5.35 18.44
N ILE A 361 -9.16 5.38 19.07
CA ILE A 361 -9.68 6.53 19.82
C ILE A 361 -9.63 6.11 21.27
N GLY A 362 -8.84 6.81 22.10
CA GLY A 362 -8.61 6.40 23.48
C GLY A 362 -9.80 6.53 24.42
N GLY A 363 -9.71 5.75 25.48
CA GLY A 363 -10.57 5.83 26.65
C GLY A 363 -10.19 6.96 27.62
N ASP A 364 -9.04 7.58 27.41
CA ASP A 364 -8.47 8.63 28.24
C ASP A 364 -9.24 9.93 28.18
N TRP A 365 -9.47 10.54 29.33
CA TRP A 365 -10.06 11.88 29.39
C TRP A 365 -9.57 12.69 30.58
N TYR A 366 -9.65 13.99 30.47
CA TYR A 366 -9.64 14.93 31.58
C TYR A 366 -10.89 15.79 31.56
N ASP A 367 -11.26 16.32 32.73
CA ASP A 367 -12.32 17.30 32.86
C ASP A 367 -12.01 18.26 34.01
N SER A 368 -12.48 19.48 33.89
CA SER A 368 -12.43 20.46 34.97
C SER A 368 -13.61 21.41 34.88
N PHE A 369 -14.27 21.62 36.01
CA PHE A 369 -15.46 22.47 36.09
C PHE A 369 -15.67 23.01 37.49
N LEU A 370 -16.45 24.06 37.61
CA LEU A 370 -16.88 24.60 38.89
C LEU A 370 -18.16 23.93 39.36
N LEU A 371 -18.20 23.56 40.63
CA LEU A 371 -19.43 23.13 41.29
C LEU A 371 -20.37 24.30 41.54
N SER A 372 -21.61 24.00 41.97
CA SER A 372 -22.61 25.02 42.28
C SER A 372 -22.21 25.95 43.44
N ASP A 373 -21.31 25.52 44.30
CA ASP A 373 -20.71 26.27 45.41
C ASP A 373 -19.44 27.05 45.02
N GLY A 374 -19.06 27.01 43.72
CA GLY A 374 -17.86 27.68 43.21
C GLY A 374 -16.55 26.92 43.41
N VAL A 375 -16.59 25.72 43.96
CA VAL A 375 -15.39 24.92 44.18
C VAL A 375 -14.92 24.32 42.84
N LEU A 376 -13.64 24.48 42.55
CA LEU A 376 -13.02 23.92 41.38
C LEU A 376 -12.86 22.41 41.51
N THR A 377 -13.28 21.66 40.48
CA THR A 377 -13.02 20.21 40.39
C THR A 377 -12.05 19.92 39.25
N MET A 378 -11.26 18.89 39.46
CA MET A 378 -10.38 18.29 38.44
C MET A 378 -10.66 16.79 38.38
N VAL A 379 -10.75 16.28 37.16
CA VAL A 379 -10.99 14.86 36.90
C VAL A 379 -9.99 14.40 35.86
N ILE A 380 -9.46 13.24 36.03
CA ILE A 380 -8.76 12.49 35.02
C ILE A 380 -9.18 11.03 35.10
N GLY A 381 -9.24 10.32 34.00
CA GLY A 381 -9.62 8.92 34.03
C GLY A 381 -9.32 8.23 32.69
N ASP A 382 -9.54 6.93 32.71
CA ASP A 382 -9.41 6.07 31.56
C ASP A 382 -10.50 4.99 31.57
N VAL A 383 -11.12 4.74 30.41
CA VAL A 383 -12.09 3.65 30.19
C VAL A 383 -11.41 2.55 29.40
N VAL A 384 -11.53 1.33 29.86
CA VAL A 384 -10.94 0.15 29.22
C VAL A 384 -11.33 0.07 27.73
N GLY A 385 -10.32 0.10 26.85
CA GLY A 385 -10.45 0.01 25.39
C GLY A 385 -9.90 1.22 24.66
N HIS A 386 -9.65 1.04 23.38
CA HIS A 386 -9.03 2.05 22.51
C HIS A 386 -9.75 2.13 21.15
N ASP A 387 -11.08 2.04 21.16
CA ASP A 387 -11.91 2.13 19.96
C ASP A 387 -13.01 3.19 20.12
N LEU A 388 -13.80 3.40 19.08
CA LEU A 388 -14.93 4.35 19.09
C LEU A 388 -15.94 4.06 20.21
N LYS A 389 -16.06 2.80 20.66
CA LYS A 389 -16.94 2.44 21.77
C LYS A 389 -16.35 2.93 23.10
N ALA A 390 -15.03 2.78 23.28
CA ALA A 390 -14.34 3.30 24.47
C ALA A 390 -14.53 4.81 24.60
N ALA A 391 -14.39 5.57 23.52
CA ALA A 391 -14.67 7.00 23.49
C ALA A 391 -16.14 7.36 23.82
N ALA A 392 -17.09 6.56 23.35
CA ALA A 392 -18.51 6.75 23.70
C ALA A 392 -18.76 6.48 25.19
N HIS A 393 -18.21 5.40 25.74
CA HIS A 393 -18.28 5.07 27.17
C HIS A 393 -17.57 6.14 28.02
N MET A 394 -16.41 6.63 27.60
CA MET A 394 -15.70 7.75 28.24
C MET A 394 -16.59 8.98 28.35
N ALA A 395 -17.23 9.38 27.24
CA ALA A 395 -18.14 10.53 27.25
C ALA A 395 -19.33 10.33 28.19
N GLU A 396 -19.87 9.11 28.25
CA GLU A 396 -20.97 8.74 29.15
C GLU A 396 -20.55 8.81 30.61
N VAL A 397 -19.44 8.17 30.99
CA VAL A 397 -18.91 8.15 32.38
C VAL A 397 -18.59 9.59 32.84
N ARG A 398 -17.90 10.37 32.01
CA ARG A 398 -17.59 11.77 32.29
C ARG A 398 -18.84 12.61 32.52
N ASN A 399 -19.85 12.49 31.65
CA ASN A 399 -21.08 13.27 31.78
C ASN A 399 -21.89 12.86 33.00
N MET A 400 -21.94 11.56 33.35
CA MET A 400 -22.55 11.07 34.57
C MET A 400 -21.84 11.63 35.80
N LEU A 401 -20.50 11.59 35.83
CA LEU A 401 -19.72 12.14 36.94
C LEU A 401 -20.00 13.64 37.14
N ARG A 402 -19.96 14.41 36.04
CA ARG A 402 -20.23 15.85 36.04
C ARG A 402 -21.65 16.16 36.55
N ALA A 403 -22.66 15.43 36.09
CA ALA A 403 -24.05 15.59 36.55
C ALA A 403 -24.23 15.22 38.03
N LEU A 404 -23.59 14.13 38.49
CA LEU A 404 -23.64 13.68 39.87
C LEU A 404 -22.92 14.65 40.83
N ALA A 405 -21.85 15.29 40.35
CA ALA A 405 -21.05 16.20 41.18
C ALA A 405 -21.62 17.62 41.24
N TRP A 406 -22.34 18.10 40.24
CA TRP A 406 -22.69 19.51 39.99
C TRP A 406 -23.33 20.23 41.19
N ASP A 407 -24.38 19.65 41.82
CA ASP A 407 -25.18 20.30 42.86
C ASP A 407 -24.92 19.74 44.26
N ARG A 408 -23.85 18.96 44.43
CA ARG A 408 -23.62 18.17 45.63
C ARG A 408 -22.39 18.64 46.43
N THR A 409 -22.60 18.89 47.68
CA THR A 409 -21.54 19.20 48.65
C THR A 409 -20.99 17.96 49.38
N GLU A 410 -21.45 16.76 48.97
CA GLU A 410 -21.03 15.49 49.52
C GLU A 410 -19.53 15.22 49.27
N PRO A 411 -18.90 14.39 50.14
CA PRO A 411 -17.52 13.98 49.95
C PRO A 411 -17.26 13.34 48.55
N PRO A 412 -16.06 13.52 47.94
CA PRO A 412 -15.67 12.86 46.71
C PRO A 412 -15.97 11.38 46.65
N SER A 413 -15.74 10.64 47.72
CA SER A 413 -16.00 9.19 47.84
C SER A 413 -17.47 8.82 47.60
N LEU A 414 -18.42 9.66 48.05
CA LEU A 414 -19.85 9.40 47.84
C LEU A 414 -20.26 9.66 46.38
N ILE A 415 -19.67 10.64 45.73
CA ILE A 415 -19.90 10.92 44.31
C ILE A 415 -19.41 9.73 43.46
N ILE A 416 -18.20 9.25 43.75
CA ILE A 416 -17.62 8.10 43.01
C ILE A 416 -18.44 6.82 43.27
N ARG A 417 -18.91 6.57 44.47
CA ARG A 417 -19.80 5.42 44.75
C ARG A 417 -21.08 5.48 43.92
N ARG A 418 -21.71 6.64 43.83
CA ARG A 418 -22.92 6.81 43.01
C ARG A 418 -22.64 6.67 41.50
N LEU A 419 -21.46 7.11 41.06
CA LEU A 419 -21.04 6.87 39.70
C LEU A 419 -20.89 5.39 39.38
N ASP A 420 -20.25 4.62 40.28
CA ASP A 420 -20.09 3.17 40.18
C ASP A 420 -21.45 2.44 40.11
N GLU A 421 -22.39 2.85 40.98
CA GLU A 421 -23.77 2.33 40.99
C GLU A 421 -24.49 2.70 39.67
N ALA A 422 -24.35 3.95 39.20
CA ALA A 422 -24.98 4.42 37.97
C ALA A 422 -24.43 3.68 36.75
N MET A 423 -23.11 3.55 36.63
CA MET A 423 -22.47 2.79 35.55
C MET A 423 -23.01 1.37 35.46
N THR A 424 -23.13 0.67 36.59
CA THR A 424 -23.61 -0.72 36.61
C THR A 424 -25.05 -0.87 36.17
N HIS A 425 -25.91 0.14 36.34
CA HIS A 425 -27.34 0.04 36.10
C HIS A 425 -27.82 0.75 34.82
N THR A 426 -27.04 1.71 34.29
CA THR A 426 -27.50 2.57 33.21
C THR A 426 -26.51 2.65 32.01
N SER A 427 -25.38 1.99 32.09
CA SER A 427 -24.33 2.02 31.10
C SER A 427 -23.83 0.62 30.76
N ASP A 428 -23.39 0.45 29.50
CA ASP A 428 -22.64 -0.73 29.05
C ASP A 428 -21.12 -0.53 29.17
N ALA A 429 -20.67 0.57 29.79
CA ALA A 429 -19.25 0.84 30.01
C ALA A 429 -18.63 -0.27 30.90
N PRO A 430 -17.53 -0.91 30.45
CA PRO A 430 -17.03 -2.10 31.12
C PRO A 430 -16.44 -1.78 32.51
N MET A 431 -15.38 -1.05 32.53
CA MET A 431 -14.65 -0.58 33.73
C MET A 431 -13.95 0.72 33.40
N ALA A 432 -13.71 1.54 34.41
CA ALA A 432 -12.95 2.76 34.26
C ALA A 432 -12.08 3.04 35.48
N THR A 433 -11.01 3.76 35.28
CA THR A 433 -10.23 4.36 36.36
C THR A 433 -10.51 5.86 36.39
N CYS A 434 -10.49 6.47 37.55
CA CYS A 434 -10.49 7.91 37.65
C CYS A 434 -9.95 8.46 38.98
N VAL A 435 -9.44 9.70 38.89
CA VAL A 435 -9.26 10.56 40.06
C VAL A 435 -10.29 11.68 39.97
N PHE A 436 -11.07 11.85 41.05
CA PHE A 436 -11.97 12.98 41.23
C PHE A 436 -11.47 13.84 42.36
N ALA A 437 -11.09 15.08 42.09
CA ALA A 437 -10.43 15.99 42.99
C ALA A 437 -11.20 17.31 43.12
N ARG A 438 -11.24 17.90 44.32
CA ARG A 438 -11.80 19.21 44.63
C ARG A 438 -10.71 20.08 45.20
N ILE A 439 -10.63 21.34 44.70
CA ILE A 439 -9.68 22.33 45.18
C ILE A 439 -10.43 23.28 46.12
N GLU A 440 -10.32 23.02 47.41
CA GLU A 440 -11.03 23.73 48.48
C GLU A 440 -10.14 24.85 49.07
N GLY A 441 -10.75 25.89 49.61
CA GLY A 441 -10.06 26.97 50.32
C GLY A 441 -10.50 28.36 49.83
N PRO A 442 -10.28 29.38 50.69
CA PRO A 442 -10.69 30.77 50.36
C PRO A 442 -9.83 31.34 49.21
N GLU A 443 -10.40 32.30 48.49
CA GLU A 443 -9.70 33.08 47.50
C GLU A 443 -8.49 33.81 48.09
N GLY A 444 -7.31 33.69 47.44
CA GLY A 444 -6.05 34.25 47.94
C GLY A 444 -5.48 33.61 49.19
N GLY A 445 -6.13 32.56 49.74
CA GLY A 445 -5.72 31.85 50.95
C GLY A 445 -5.12 30.47 50.67
N PRO A 446 -4.84 29.70 51.74
CA PRO A 446 -4.32 28.35 51.62
C PRO A 446 -5.31 27.46 50.89
N ARG A 447 -4.80 26.67 49.94
CA ARG A 447 -5.57 25.72 49.15
C ARG A 447 -5.37 24.31 49.69
N GLN A 448 -6.45 23.53 49.69
CA GLN A 448 -6.45 22.13 50.08
C GLN A 448 -7.04 21.28 48.95
N LEU A 449 -6.34 20.22 48.62
CA LEU A 449 -6.83 19.16 47.74
C LEU A 449 -7.64 18.18 48.58
N ARG A 450 -8.85 17.85 48.10
CA ARG A 450 -9.63 16.73 48.58
C ARG A 450 -9.97 15.81 47.45
N TRP A 451 -9.57 14.53 47.51
CA TRP A 451 -9.72 13.64 46.36
C TRP A 451 -10.09 12.22 46.76
N VAL A 452 -10.47 11.49 45.74
CA VAL A 452 -10.65 10.05 45.71
C VAL A 452 -10.00 9.50 44.44
N ASN A 453 -9.43 8.31 44.54
CA ASN A 453 -8.79 7.61 43.44
C ASN A 453 -9.48 6.25 43.25
N ALA A 454 -10.07 6.04 42.08
CA ALA A 454 -10.71 4.79 41.67
C ALA A 454 -9.80 4.02 40.71
N GLY A 455 -8.75 3.38 41.23
CA GLY A 455 -7.85 2.51 40.47
C GLY A 455 -6.93 3.21 39.47
N HIS A 456 -6.80 4.52 39.56
CA HIS A 456 -6.03 5.34 38.63
C HIS A 456 -4.59 5.60 39.16
N PRO A 457 -3.59 5.93 38.31
CA PRO A 457 -2.29 6.36 38.79
C PRO A 457 -2.37 7.50 39.82
N PRO A 458 -1.49 7.51 40.83
CA PRO A 458 -1.57 8.50 41.89
C PRO A 458 -1.23 9.91 41.40
N PRO A 459 -1.96 10.97 41.79
CA PRO A 459 -1.59 12.36 41.45
C PRO A 459 -0.18 12.69 41.93
N LEU A 460 0.53 13.52 41.17
CA LEU A 460 1.87 14.01 41.51
C LEU A 460 1.78 15.46 41.99
N LEU A 461 2.26 15.72 43.21
CA LEU A 461 2.44 17.07 43.74
C LEU A 461 3.92 17.47 43.60
N VAL A 462 4.17 18.58 42.93
CA VAL A 462 5.50 19.20 42.72
C VAL A 462 5.53 20.53 43.44
N THR A 463 6.41 20.69 44.41
CA THR A 463 6.57 21.94 45.18
C THR A 463 7.54 22.89 44.46
N ALA A 464 7.51 24.17 44.77
CA ALA A 464 8.35 25.18 44.18
C ALA A 464 9.86 24.92 44.30
N ASP A 465 10.29 24.19 45.31
CA ASP A 465 11.68 23.77 45.53
C ASP A 465 12.06 22.47 44.78
N GLY A 466 11.18 21.98 43.90
CA GLY A 466 11.39 20.79 43.10
C GLY A 466 11.19 19.48 43.84
N ARG A 467 10.71 19.47 45.09
CA ARG A 467 10.34 18.21 45.74
C ARG A 467 9.07 17.67 45.11
N THR A 468 9.01 16.37 44.96
CA THR A 468 7.90 15.65 44.39
C THR A 468 7.36 14.61 45.32
N SER A 469 6.03 14.45 45.37
CA SER A 469 5.36 13.42 46.16
C SER A 469 4.15 12.85 45.40
N PHE A 470 4.06 11.53 45.32
CA PHE A 470 2.83 10.88 44.83
C PHE A 470 1.80 10.87 45.96
N LEU A 471 0.56 11.21 45.61
CA LEU A 471 -0.56 11.24 46.54
C LEU A 471 -1.28 9.90 46.52
N GLU A 472 -0.73 8.92 47.20
CA GLU A 472 -1.18 7.52 47.23
C GLU A 472 -2.43 7.29 48.10
N ALA A 473 -2.78 8.22 48.93
CA ALA A 473 -4.00 8.13 49.76
C ALA A 473 -5.26 8.24 48.89
N GLY A 474 -6.39 7.82 49.40
CA GLY A 474 -7.66 7.91 48.68
C GLY A 474 -7.88 6.81 47.63
N HIS A 475 -6.99 5.83 47.57
CA HIS A 475 -7.02 4.74 46.58
C HIS A 475 -8.10 3.70 46.93
N GLY A 476 -8.88 3.31 45.90
CA GLY A 476 -9.94 2.30 45.95
C GLY A 476 -10.01 1.48 44.67
N PRO A 477 -11.00 0.58 44.53
CA PRO A 477 -11.15 -0.27 43.37
C PRO A 477 -11.50 0.55 42.09
N LEU A 478 -11.33 -0.09 40.93
CA LEU A 478 -11.81 0.41 39.63
C LEU A 478 -13.32 0.64 39.67
N LEU A 479 -13.80 1.62 38.95
CA LEU A 479 -15.23 1.82 38.68
C LEU A 479 -15.78 0.62 37.87
N GLY A 480 -17.02 0.25 38.18
CA GLY A 480 -17.68 -0.92 37.59
C GLY A 480 -17.35 -2.24 38.30
N LEU A 481 -16.23 -2.32 39.03
CA LEU A 481 -15.80 -3.56 39.69
C LEU A 481 -16.54 -3.84 41.00
N SER A 482 -16.67 -2.84 41.86
CA SER A 482 -17.24 -3.02 43.22
C SER A 482 -18.72 -3.38 43.18
N SER A 483 -19.50 -2.68 42.40
CA SER A 483 -20.93 -2.92 42.22
C SER A 483 -21.21 -4.20 41.43
N ALA A 484 -20.48 -4.44 40.34
CA ALA A 484 -20.68 -5.62 39.48
C ALA A 484 -20.40 -6.93 40.23
N LEU A 485 -19.41 -6.96 41.12
CA LEU A 485 -19.03 -8.15 41.90
C LEU A 485 -19.64 -8.17 43.32
N HIS A 486 -20.48 -7.19 43.68
CA HIS A 486 -21.11 -7.04 45.00
C HIS A 486 -20.09 -7.12 46.14
N LEU A 487 -18.88 -6.56 45.96
CA LEU A 487 -17.77 -6.68 46.91
C LEU A 487 -17.94 -5.79 48.13
N GLY A 488 -18.84 -4.80 48.10
CA GLY A 488 -19.03 -3.85 49.20
C GLY A 488 -17.78 -2.97 49.47
N LEU A 489 -16.84 -2.93 48.53
CA LEU A 489 -15.64 -2.10 48.63
C LEU A 489 -16.02 -0.63 48.38
N GLY A 490 -15.37 0.26 49.12
CA GLY A 490 -15.58 1.71 48.99
C GLY A 490 -14.28 2.43 48.73
N TRP A 491 -14.41 3.70 48.51
CA TRP A 491 -13.29 4.62 48.26
C TRP A 491 -13.09 5.52 49.48
N PRO A 492 -11.87 5.63 50.04
CA PRO A 492 -11.60 6.57 51.11
C PRO A 492 -11.41 7.98 50.56
N ASP A 493 -11.91 9.00 51.27
CA ASP A 493 -11.54 10.39 51.00
C ASP A 493 -10.13 10.70 51.51
N ALA A 494 -9.34 11.40 50.74
CA ALA A 494 -8.01 11.86 51.10
C ALA A 494 -7.95 13.40 51.08
N ARG A 495 -6.98 13.97 51.78
CA ARG A 495 -6.72 15.42 51.86
C ARG A 495 -5.23 15.69 51.86
N ALA A 496 -4.83 16.75 51.17
CA ALA A 496 -3.46 17.28 51.19
C ALA A 496 -3.50 18.80 51.06
N ASP A 497 -2.60 19.48 51.72
CA ASP A 497 -2.40 20.90 51.52
C ASP A 497 -1.65 21.14 50.20
N LEU A 498 -2.04 22.19 49.48
CA LEU A 498 -1.39 22.63 48.25
C LEU A 498 -0.55 23.86 48.57
N PRO A 499 0.78 23.75 48.72
CA PRO A 499 1.65 24.87 48.99
C PRO A 499 1.60 25.94 47.88
N PRO A 500 1.86 27.22 48.21
CA PRO A 500 2.03 28.24 47.19
C PRO A 500 3.08 27.86 46.15
N ARG A 501 2.83 28.19 44.88
CA ARG A 501 3.67 27.84 43.71
C ARG A 501 3.85 26.33 43.50
N SER A 502 3.09 25.46 44.17
CA SER A 502 3.09 24.04 43.85
C SER A 502 2.28 23.74 42.60
N THR A 503 2.65 22.69 41.89
CA THR A 503 1.92 22.15 40.73
C THR A 503 1.34 20.79 41.11
N LEU A 504 0.03 20.63 41.00
CA LEU A 504 -0.66 19.36 41.06
C LEU A 504 -0.76 18.84 39.61
N LEU A 505 -0.24 17.64 39.35
CA LEU A 505 -0.34 16.97 38.04
C LEU A 505 -1.17 15.69 38.20
N LEU A 506 -2.21 15.60 37.37
CA LEU A 506 -2.98 14.40 37.11
C LEU A 506 -2.57 13.91 35.72
N TYR A 507 -2.44 12.60 35.53
CA TYR A 507 -1.95 11.99 34.29
C TYR A 507 -2.49 10.57 34.14
N THR A 508 -2.67 10.10 32.90
CA THR A 508 -3.06 8.73 32.59
C THR A 508 -1.86 7.81 32.50
N ASP A 509 -2.09 6.51 32.54
CA ASP A 509 -1.06 5.49 32.58
C ASP A 509 -0.15 5.46 31.34
N GLY A 510 -0.65 5.84 30.16
CA GLY A 510 0.16 5.97 28.93
C GLY A 510 1.40 6.87 29.08
N LEU A 511 1.43 7.78 30.10
CA LEU A 511 2.62 8.57 30.41
C LEU A 511 3.72 7.74 31.10
N VAL A 512 3.35 6.77 31.91
CA VAL A 512 4.26 6.03 32.82
C VAL A 512 4.40 4.56 32.46
N GLU A 513 3.43 3.99 31.77
CA GLU A 513 3.43 2.59 31.34
C GLU A 513 3.78 2.45 29.86
N SER A 514 4.55 1.42 29.51
CA SER A 514 4.83 1.07 28.12
C SER A 514 5.12 -0.42 27.97
N ARG A 515 5.03 -0.94 26.74
CA ARG A 515 5.37 -2.33 26.43
C ARG A 515 6.79 -2.75 26.85
N THR A 516 7.69 -1.78 27.04
CA THR A 516 9.12 -1.99 27.34
C THR A 516 9.54 -1.45 28.70
N ARG A 517 8.67 -0.72 29.41
CA ARG A 517 8.98 -0.05 30.67
C ARG A 517 7.96 -0.45 31.75
N ASP A 518 8.45 -0.90 32.88
CA ASP A 518 7.65 -1.17 34.06
C ASP A 518 7.08 0.14 34.64
N ILE A 519 5.87 0.11 35.19
CA ILE A 519 5.18 1.27 35.75
C ILE A 519 6.00 1.96 36.85
N GLU A 520 6.71 1.21 37.71
CA GLU A 520 7.56 1.78 38.77
C GLU A 520 8.70 2.62 38.17
N ALA A 521 9.36 2.13 37.11
CA ALA A 521 10.40 2.88 36.39
C ALA A 521 9.83 4.10 35.69
N GLY A 522 8.60 4.03 35.17
CA GLY A 522 7.85 5.14 34.59
C GLY A 522 7.56 6.24 35.61
N LEU A 523 7.03 5.87 36.78
CA LEU A 523 6.78 6.79 37.89
C LEU A 523 8.05 7.47 38.39
N ASP A 524 9.15 6.75 38.51
CA ASP A 524 10.45 7.34 38.86
C ASP A 524 10.99 8.31 37.79
N SER A 525 10.75 8.01 36.53
CA SER A 525 11.08 8.91 35.43
C SER A 525 10.24 10.19 35.48
N LEU A 526 8.93 10.05 35.63
CA LEU A 526 8.00 11.17 35.79
C LEU A 526 8.42 12.08 36.94
N ARG A 527 8.69 11.52 38.12
CA ARG A 527 9.13 12.25 39.31
C ARG A 527 10.40 13.08 39.05
N ARG A 528 11.41 12.49 38.42
CA ARG A 528 12.68 13.17 38.07
C ARG A 528 12.50 14.32 37.10
N HIS A 529 11.72 14.10 36.04
CA HIS A 529 11.47 15.13 35.03
C HIS A 529 10.60 16.26 35.56
N ALA A 530 9.53 15.96 36.29
CA ALA A 530 8.67 16.95 36.91
C ALA A 530 9.43 17.81 37.94
N SER A 531 10.32 17.21 38.73
CA SER A 531 11.20 17.94 39.65
C SER A 531 12.10 18.94 38.93
N ALA A 532 12.69 18.54 37.82
CA ALA A 532 13.60 19.38 37.01
C ALA A 532 12.87 20.55 36.30
N LEU A 533 11.55 20.46 36.16
CA LEU A 533 10.70 21.44 35.46
C LEU A 533 9.85 22.30 36.42
N ALA A 534 10.03 22.17 37.73
CA ALA A 534 9.19 22.83 38.75
C ALA A 534 9.05 24.33 38.60
N ASP A 535 10.10 25.03 38.12
CA ASP A 535 10.14 26.47 37.95
C ASP A 535 9.65 26.97 36.58
N ARG A 536 9.33 26.06 35.64
CA ARG A 536 8.82 26.42 34.31
C ARG A 536 7.39 26.94 34.38
N ASP A 537 6.99 27.70 33.37
CA ASP A 537 5.56 28.00 33.18
C ASP A 537 4.76 26.70 33.05
N ILE A 538 3.48 26.71 33.42
CA ILE A 538 2.68 25.48 33.46
C ILE A 538 2.45 24.86 32.08
N GLU A 539 2.35 25.69 31.04
CA GLU A 539 2.22 25.22 29.65
C GLU A 539 3.53 24.58 29.19
N ASP A 540 4.66 25.30 29.39
CA ASP A 540 6.00 24.78 29.09
C ASP A 540 6.34 23.53 29.92
N PHE A 541 5.87 23.48 31.19
CA PHE A 541 6.03 22.32 32.06
C PHE A 541 5.41 21.07 31.43
N LEU A 542 4.17 21.15 30.93
CA LEU A 542 3.50 20.01 30.30
C LEU A 542 4.13 19.64 28.96
N ASP A 543 4.48 20.62 28.12
CA ASP A 543 5.07 20.39 26.81
C ASP A 543 6.46 19.73 26.94
N GLU A 544 7.35 20.28 27.77
CA GLU A 544 8.66 19.70 28.03
C GLU A 544 8.58 18.33 28.72
N LEU A 545 7.56 18.08 29.56
CA LEU A 545 7.35 16.80 30.20
C LEU A 545 6.99 15.71 29.19
N LEU A 546 6.08 16.02 28.25
CA LEU A 546 5.69 15.14 27.17
C LEU A 546 6.85 14.84 26.19
N ASP A 547 7.70 15.82 25.97
CA ASP A 547 8.86 15.66 25.08
C ASP A 547 9.97 14.81 25.69
N ARG A 548 10.12 14.84 27.03
CA ARG A 548 11.15 14.09 27.76
C ARG A 548 10.74 12.66 28.11
N ILE A 549 9.45 12.43 28.22
CA ILE A 549 8.89 11.10 28.49
C ILE A 549 8.27 10.68 27.16
N ASP A 550 8.97 9.81 26.41
CA ASP A 550 8.46 9.24 25.17
C ASP A 550 7.27 8.31 25.49
N PRO A 551 6.02 8.73 25.24
CA PRO A 551 4.85 7.91 25.50
C PRO A 551 4.79 6.80 24.45
N SER A 552 4.90 5.59 24.88
CA SER A 552 5.00 4.45 23.98
C SER A 552 3.64 3.82 23.69
N GLY A 553 2.97 4.34 22.70
CA GLY A 553 1.92 3.60 21.99
C GLY A 553 0.52 3.59 22.63
N ASP A 554 0.27 4.34 23.72
CA ASP A 554 -1.05 4.56 24.30
C ASP A 554 -1.40 6.05 24.33
N ASP A 555 -2.69 6.35 24.53
CA ASP A 555 -3.14 7.72 24.72
C ASP A 555 -2.57 8.31 25.99
N VAL A 556 -2.33 9.62 26.00
CA VAL A 556 -1.85 10.33 27.19
C VAL A 556 -2.70 11.57 27.43
N ALA A 557 -3.33 11.65 28.59
CA ALA A 557 -3.97 12.82 29.09
C ALA A 557 -3.20 13.41 30.28
N LEU A 558 -2.99 14.70 30.28
CA LEU A 558 -2.37 15.46 31.37
C LEU A 558 -3.30 16.60 31.76
N LEU A 559 -3.45 16.80 33.08
CA LEU A 559 -4.16 17.96 33.64
C LEU A 559 -3.36 18.50 34.82
N ALA A 560 -2.91 19.75 34.71
CA ALA A 560 -2.10 20.38 35.74
C ALA A 560 -2.79 21.63 36.30
N LEU A 561 -2.58 21.86 37.59
CA LEU A 561 -2.98 23.05 38.29
C LEU A 561 -1.78 23.63 39.04
N ARG A 562 -1.54 24.94 38.89
CA ARG A 562 -0.53 25.66 39.68
C ARG A 562 -1.20 26.65 40.66
N VAL A 563 -0.82 26.50 41.90
CA VAL A 563 -1.27 27.42 42.96
C VAL A 563 -0.43 28.70 42.90
N PRO A 564 -1.05 29.91 42.89
CA PRO A 564 -0.30 31.17 42.81
C PRO A 564 0.52 31.40 44.08
N GLN A 565 1.45 32.33 44.00
CA GLN A 565 2.14 32.84 45.17
C GLN A 565 1.11 33.63 45.99
N THR A 566 0.84 33.23 47.22
CA THR A 566 -0.04 34.01 48.11
C THR A 566 0.58 35.37 48.29
N GLY A 567 -0.10 36.42 47.85
CA GLY A 567 0.40 37.79 47.95
C GLY A 567 0.37 38.24 49.40
N VAL A 568 1.54 38.64 49.87
CA VAL A 568 1.63 39.55 51.02
C VAL A 568 1.33 40.96 50.45
N GLY A 569 0.19 41.56 50.89
CA GLY A 569 -0.05 42.99 50.82
C GLY A 569 -0.47 43.54 49.47
N ALA A 570 -1.74 43.87 49.38
CA ALA A 570 -2.21 44.88 48.45
C ALA A 570 -1.49 46.23 48.74
N GLY A 571 -0.47 46.54 47.93
CA GLY A 571 0.06 47.89 47.80
C GLY A 571 -0.68 48.54 46.65
N ASP A 572 -1.39 49.65 46.97
CA ASP A 572 -2.03 50.56 46.05
C ASP A 572 -1.14 50.87 44.84
N ASP A 573 -1.59 50.51 43.69
CA ASP A 573 -1.26 51.20 42.45
C ASP A 573 -2.51 51.13 41.53
N GLU A 574 -3.38 52.16 41.77
CA GLU A 574 -4.40 52.56 40.81
C GLU A 574 -3.70 53.08 39.54
N ALA A 575 -3.65 52.28 38.50
CA ALA A 575 -3.43 52.78 37.14
C ALA A 575 -4.78 52.85 36.40
N PRO A 576 -5.17 53.96 35.80
CA PRO A 576 -6.51 54.15 35.26
C PRO A 576 -6.74 53.35 34.00
N LEU A 577 -7.88 52.67 33.96
CA LEU A 577 -8.44 52.01 32.80
C LEU A 577 -8.53 52.96 31.60
N GLN A 578 -7.67 52.80 30.61
CA GLN A 578 -7.85 53.37 29.30
C GLN A 578 -8.88 52.58 28.51
N HIS A 579 -10.03 53.21 28.29
CA HIS A 579 -11.06 52.73 27.37
C HIS A 579 -10.47 52.55 25.95
N ALA A 580 -10.31 51.35 25.49
CA ALA A 580 -10.07 51.06 24.09
C ALA A 580 -11.36 51.26 23.29
N HIS A 581 -11.35 52.28 22.48
CA HIS A 581 -12.38 52.64 21.50
C HIS A 581 -12.50 51.54 20.45
N ASN A 582 -13.71 51.02 20.30
CA ASN A 582 -14.12 50.14 19.20
C ASN A 582 -14.44 51.03 17.97
N PRO A 583 -13.78 50.89 16.81
CA PRO A 583 -14.17 51.66 15.63
C PRO A 583 -15.38 51.03 14.94
N ALA A 584 -16.38 51.88 14.77
CA ALA A 584 -17.67 51.67 14.15
C ALA A 584 -17.60 51.11 12.72
N ALA A 585 -18.53 50.21 12.41
CA ALA A 585 -18.91 49.87 11.06
C ALA A 585 -19.67 51.01 10.36
N PRO A 586 -19.50 51.25 9.04
CA PRO A 586 -20.22 52.31 8.33
C PRO A 586 -21.66 51.89 8.03
N GLY A 587 -22.58 52.78 8.42
CA GLY A 587 -23.99 52.72 8.13
C GLY A 587 -24.30 52.89 6.64
N ARG A 588 -25.36 52.20 6.18
CA ARG A 588 -26.13 52.57 5.00
C ARG A 588 -27.58 52.76 5.39
N GLY A 589 -28.07 53.89 4.97
CA GLY A 589 -29.32 54.50 5.29
C GLY A 589 -30.55 53.77 4.78
N ALA A 590 -31.63 54.00 5.51
CA ALA A 590 -33.00 53.80 5.07
C ALA A 590 -33.43 54.95 4.12
N PRO A 591 -34.49 54.78 3.30
CA PRO A 591 -35.82 55.02 3.84
C PRO A 591 -36.97 54.16 3.25
N GLY A 592 -37.95 53.92 4.07
CA GLY A 592 -39.36 54.29 3.81
C GLY A 592 -40.27 53.36 3.06
N SER A 593 -41.28 52.93 3.77
CA SER A 593 -42.72 53.01 3.56
C SER A 593 -43.53 51.73 3.28
N ARG A 594 -44.50 51.61 4.18
CA ARG A 594 -45.89 51.10 4.06
C ARG A 594 -46.13 49.59 3.91
N VAL A 595 -46.62 49.00 4.98
CA VAL A 595 -48.00 48.60 5.33
C VAL A 595 -48.83 48.17 4.12
N GLU A 596 -49.21 46.91 4.08
CA GLU A 596 -50.56 46.46 3.81
C GLU A 596 -50.78 44.99 4.30
N ASP A 597 -51.94 44.89 4.94
CA ASP A 597 -52.49 43.75 5.67
C ASP A 597 -53.09 42.66 4.74
N THR A 598 -53.13 41.45 5.34
CA THR A 598 -54.19 40.40 5.27
C THR A 598 -54.34 39.56 3.99
N PRO A 599 -55.00 38.36 4.07
CA PRO A 599 -55.14 37.35 5.13
C PRO A 599 -54.96 35.89 4.68
N VAL A 600 -54.89 35.04 5.70
CA VAL A 600 -55.22 33.62 5.82
C VAL A 600 -56.08 32.98 4.70
N ARG A 601 -55.65 31.82 4.18
CA ARG A 601 -56.53 30.71 3.83
C ARG A 601 -55.87 29.38 4.10
N ASP A 602 -56.50 28.71 5.01
CA ASP A 602 -56.56 27.29 5.36
C ASP A 602 -57.09 26.45 4.17
N THR A 603 -56.48 25.30 3.88
CA THR A 603 -57.18 24.07 3.42
C THR A 603 -56.27 22.85 3.53
N SER A 604 -56.51 22.04 4.58
CA SER A 604 -56.81 20.58 4.57
C SER A 604 -56.24 19.69 3.44
N GLU A 605 -55.45 18.72 3.84
CA GLU A 605 -55.35 17.27 3.55
C GLU A 605 -56.35 16.61 2.54
N PRO A 606 -56.18 15.30 2.11
CA PRO A 606 -55.08 14.32 2.21
C PRO A 606 -54.89 13.48 0.91
N SER A 607 -53.78 12.78 0.78
CA SER A 607 -53.70 11.36 0.37
C SER A 607 -52.28 10.83 0.51
#